data_738c1f874b3ecc7cdd1138ed01a28055
#
_entry.id   738c1f874b3ecc7cdd1138ed01a28055
#
_cell.length_a   1.000
_cell.length_b   1.000
_cell.length_c   1.000
_cell.angle_alpha   90.00
_cell.angle_beta   90.00
_cell.angle_gamma   90.00
#
_symmetry.space_group_name_H-M   'P 1'
#
loop_
_entity.id
_entity.type
_entity.pdbx_description
1 polymer ?
#
loop_
_entity_poly.entity_id
_entity_poly.type
_entity_poly.pdbx_seq_one_letter_code
_entity_poly.pdbx_strand_id
1 'polypeptide(L)'
;QPPKGISPDAHKDWLRVWEMLQLHAVHGFPLWEKDVHDVLAANLESLQSIFRAYAAASLEGSATEMDMEEFHDFVIEASLITDQYGFDSMSGQFTKANAGSNDTVLEFHEFLTMLVRISFFRANPQYGMRKGKDQKNAEKFDDVPLPGCLSEMLTEKVLPNARTDTYAQEFTETTLPLPEVQAALGGQLEQLSTFYEMVSAGRSHLQLDQWMEALSSKLLFSDLTIDGYVCRLTEPQAKAAFYASAATPASGLLPDELPVCIARTACDKYKHVSPLNYGAKVTGFLSNLLGEDDEEDVVLAATGGASSKP
;
A
#
# COMPACT_ATOMS: atom_id res chain seq x y z
N GLN A 1 -24.14 22.69 5.50
CA GLN A 1 -24.83 21.69 4.65
C GLN A 1 -23.85 20.57 4.33
N PRO A 2 -24.30 19.32 4.35
CA PRO A 2 -23.43 18.20 3.98
C PRO A 2 -22.87 18.38 2.55
N PRO A 3 -21.60 17.98 2.31
CA PRO A 3 -21.08 17.90 0.96
C PRO A 3 -21.97 17.03 0.07
N LYS A 4 -21.99 17.31 -1.24
CA LYS A 4 -22.81 16.52 -2.19
C LYS A 4 -22.42 15.03 -2.10
N GLY A 5 -23.39 14.18 -1.83
CA GLY A 5 -23.23 12.72 -1.81
C GLY A 5 -23.06 12.09 -0.42
N ILE A 6 -22.92 12.88 0.63
CA ILE A 6 -22.80 12.37 2.01
C ILE A 6 -24.19 12.43 2.69
N SER A 7 -24.62 11.34 3.32
CA SER A 7 -25.85 11.31 4.11
C SER A 7 -25.74 12.23 5.34
N PRO A 8 -26.85 12.78 5.87
CA PRO A 8 -26.80 13.64 7.05
C PRO A 8 -26.16 12.97 8.27
N ASP A 9 -26.35 11.67 8.46
CA ASP A 9 -25.76 10.93 9.58
C ASP A 9 -24.25 10.72 9.38
N ALA A 10 -23.82 10.32 8.19
CA ALA A 10 -22.40 10.20 7.85
C ALA A 10 -21.68 11.54 7.96
N HIS A 11 -22.35 12.65 7.58
CA HIS A 11 -21.79 14.00 7.78
C HIS A 11 -21.64 14.36 9.26
N LYS A 12 -22.59 13.97 10.08
CA LYS A 12 -22.51 14.22 11.54
C LYS A 12 -21.37 13.45 12.19
N ASP A 13 -21.17 12.19 11.77
CA ASP A 13 -20.06 11.37 12.27
C ASP A 13 -18.71 11.91 11.76
N TRP A 14 -18.65 12.36 10.51
CA TRP A 14 -17.49 13.07 9.98
C TRP A 14 -17.13 14.33 10.79
N LEU A 15 -18.12 15.16 11.13
CA LEU A 15 -17.85 16.37 11.92
C LEU A 15 -17.26 16.04 13.30
N ARG A 16 -17.66 14.94 13.93
CA ARG A 16 -17.06 14.49 15.20
C ARG A 16 -15.59 14.10 15.02
N VAL A 17 -15.28 13.36 13.96
CA VAL A 17 -13.88 13.01 13.61
C VAL A 17 -13.09 14.28 13.32
N TRP A 18 -13.66 15.21 12.52
CA TRP A 18 -12.99 16.46 12.15
C TRP A 18 -12.62 17.32 13.37
N GLU A 19 -13.52 17.44 14.35
CA GLU A 19 -13.28 18.20 15.58
C GLU A 19 -12.13 17.64 16.43
N MET A 20 -11.76 16.37 16.25
CA MET A 20 -10.66 15.72 16.98
C MET A 20 -9.30 15.94 16.29
N LEU A 21 -9.25 16.36 15.01
CA LEU A 21 -8.01 16.55 14.28
C LEU A 21 -7.15 17.68 14.87
N GLN A 22 -5.86 17.41 15.07
CA GLN A 22 -4.90 18.36 15.64
C GLN A 22 -4.09 19.05 14.54
N LEU A 23 -4.74 19.92 13.76
CA LEU A 23 -4.16 20.58 12.58
C LEU A 23 -3.58 21.99 12.86
N HIS A 24 -3.81 22.55 14.03
CA HIS A 24 -3.42 23.92 14.39
C HIS A 24 -1.90 24.18 14.34
N ALA A 25 -1.09 23.14 14.49
CA ALA A 25 0.37 23.22 14.39
C ALA A 25 0.93 23.04 12.98
N VAL A 26 0.07 22.81 11.98
CA VAL A 26 0.50 22.68 10.57
C VAL A 26 0.56 24.06 9.92
N HIS A 27 1.63 24.30 9.14
CA HIS A 27 1.87 25.60 8.52
C HIS A 27 0.68 26.12 7.71
N GLY A 28 0.36 27.40 7.88
CA GLY A 28 -0.72 28.08 7.18
C GLY A 28 -2.12 27.89 7.76
N PHE A 29 -2.27 27.11 8.86
CA PHE A 29 -3.56 27.04 9.57
C PHE A 29 -3.98 28.43 10.08
N PRO A 30 -5.27 28.84 9.97
CA PRO A 30 -6.44 28.09 9.46
C PRO A 30 -6.77 28.38 7.97
N LEU A 31 -5.89 29.00 7.20
CA LEU A 31 -6.21 29.50 5.85
C LEU A 31 -6.74 28.43 4.90
N TRP A 32 -6.27 27.18 5.04
CA TRP A 32 -6.65 26.02 4.22
C TRP A 32 -7.63 25.07 4.93
N GLU A 33 -8.06 25.38 6.13
CA GLU A 33 -8.85 24.47 6.99
C GLU A 33 -10.08 23.90 6.28
N LYS A 34 -10.89 24.77 5.65
CA LYS A 34 -12.08 24.35 4.90
C LYS A 34 -11.74 23.45 3.71
N ASP A 35 -10.69 23.78 2.98
CA ASP A 35 -10.34 23.05 1.77
C ASP A 35 -9.77 21.67 2.11
N VAL A 36 -8.99 21.54 3.18
CA VAL A 36 -8.52 20.25 3.72
C VAL A 36 -9.70 19.43 4.24
N HIS A 37 -10.65 20.06 4.95
CA HIS A 37 -11.88 19.39 5.38
C HIS A 37 -12.62 18.77 4.19
N ASP A 38 -12.79 19.53 3.10
CA ASP A 38 -13.52 19.08 1.92
C ASP A 38 -12.78 17.93 1.19
N VAL A 39 -11.44 17.98 1.12
CA VAL A 39 -10.61 16.90 0.55
C VAL A 39 -10.73 15.61 1.37
N LEU A 40 -10.62 15.68 2.69
CA LEU A 40 -10.73 14.51 3.56
C LEU A 40 -12.16 13.95 3.54
N ALA A 41 -13.17 14.81 3.59
CA ALA A 41 -14.57 14.40 3.53
C ALA A 41 -14.91 13.66 2.23
N ALA A 42 -14.38 14.14 1.09
CA ALA A 42 -14.60 13.51 -0.21
C ALA A 42 -13.98 12.10 -0.31
N ASN A 43 -12.97 11.80 0.49
CA ASN A 43 -12.23 10.52 0.48
C ASN A 43 -12.47 9.69 1.76
N LEU A 44 -13.42 10.08 2.61
CA LEU A 44 -13.59 9.54 3.94
C LEU A 44 -13.75 8.02 3.97
N GLU A 45 -14.65 7.46 3.15
CA GLU A 45 -14.92 6.02 3.08
C GLU A 45 -13.67 5.23 2.66
N SER A 46 -12.94 5.72 1.65
CA SER A 46 -11.71 5.10 1.19
C SER A 46 -10.62 5.15 2.27
N LEU A 47 -10.46 6.29 2.95
CA LEU A 47 -9.47 6.44 4.02
C LEU A 47 -9.80 5.59 5.25
N GLN A 48 -11.08 5.42 5.59
CA GLN A 48 -11.52 4.50 6.64
C GLN A 48 -11.23 3.05 6.26
N SER A 49 -11.52 2.67 5.01
CA SER A 49 -11.24 1.32 4.51
C SER A 49 -9.74 1.02 4.52
N ILE A 50 -8.91 1.96 4.06
CA ILE A 50 -7.45 1.86 4.11
C ILE A 50 -6.98 1.72 5.57
N PHE A 51 -7.41 2.61 6.46
CA PHE A 51 -7.00 2.55 7.87
C PHE A 51 -7.31 1.19 8.49
N ARG A 52 -8.54 0.66 8.32
CA ARG A 52 -8.92 -0.66 8.84
C ARG A 52 -8.09 -1.80 8.24
N ALA A 53 -7.69 -1.68 6.97
CA ALA A 53 -6.88 -2.71 6.31
C ALA A 53 -5.50 -2.89 6.95
N TYR A 54 -4.89 -1.80 7.43
CA TYR A 54 -3.59 -1.86 8.10
C TYR A 54 -3.72 -2.12 9.59
N ALA A 55 -4.64 -1.46 10.28
CA ALA A 55 -4.92 -1.67 11.70
C ALA A 55 -5.33 -3.11 12.04
N ALA A 56 -5.89 -3.86 11.09
CA ALA A 56 -6.24 -5.27 11.24
C ALA A 56 -5.16 -6.24 10.74
N ALA A 57 -4.01 -5.75 10.30
CA ALA A 57 -2.99 -6.57 9.63
C ALA A 57 -2.16 -7.41 10.61
N SER A 58 -2.09 -7.04 11.88
CA SER A 58 -1.40 -7.83 12.90
C SER A 58 -2.33 -8.89 13.48
N LEU A 59 -1.79 -10.08 13.76
CA LEU A 59 -2.55 -11.17 14.40
C LEU A 59 -2.96 -10.85 15.85
N GLU A 60 -2.31 -9.87 16.47
CA GLU A 60 -2.48 -9.47 17.86
C GLU A 60 -3.03 -8.03 18.00
N GLY A 61 -3.17 -7.29 16.88
CA GLY A 61 -3.57 -5.88 16.87
C GLY A 61 -5.06 -5.66 17.03
N SER A 62 -5.40 -4.42 17.39
CA SER A 62 -6.77 -3.90 17.40
C SER A 62 -7.11 -3.36 16.02
N ALA A 63 -8.22 -3.79 15.44
CA ALA A 63 -8.68 -3.27 14.13
C ALA A 63 -9.10 -1.77 14.16
N THR A 64 -8.98 -1.12 15.30
CA THR A 64 -9.33 0.29 15.53
C THR A 64 -8.14 1.18 15.80
N GLU A 65 -6.94 0.62 15.88
CA GLU A 65 -5.71 1.30 16.24
C GLU A 65 -4.57 0.82 15.33
N MET A 66 -3.73 1.73 14.86
CA MET A 66 -2.60 1.46 13.99
C MET A 66 -1.30 1.67 14.76
N ASP A 67 -0.47 0.64 14.83
CA ASP A 67 0.86 0.73 15.43
C ASP A 67 1.94 1.22 14.43
N MET A 68 3.19 1.30 14.89
CA MET A 68 4.31 1.80 14.08
C MET A 68 4.70 0.80 12.95
N GLU A 69 4.52 -0.51 13.15
CA GLU A 69 4.83 -1.51 12.12
C GLU A 69 3.77 -1.47 11.01
N GLU A 70 2.50 -1.39 11.38
CA GLU A 70 1.37 -1.25 10.46
C GLU A 70 1.44 0.07 9.68
N PHE A 71 1.87 1.14 10.35
CA PHE A 71 2.15 2.42 9.68
C PHE A 71 3.32 2.30 8.69
N HIS A 72 4.39 1.59 9.03
CA HIS A 72 5.50 1.34 8.11
C HIS A 72 5.03 0.58 6.87
N ASP A 73 4.24 -0.47 7.04
CA ASP A 73 3.64 -1.22 5.95
C ASP A 73 2.79 -0.32 5.03
N PHE A 74 1.96 0.55 5.62
CA PHE A 74 1.18 1.54 4.88
C PHE A 74 2.07 2.51 4.07
N VAL A 75 3.11 3.06 4.69
CA VAL A 75 4.04 4.01 4.03
C VAL A 75 4.72 3.36 2.81
N ILE A 76 5.14 2.10 2.95
CA ILE A 76 5.77 1.36 1.86
C ILE A 76 4.78 1.08 0.73
N GLU A 77 3.61 0.51 1.04
CA GLU A 77 2.62 0.19 0.00
C GLU A 77 2.12 1.45 -0.72
N ALA A 78 1.85 2.51 0.02
CA ALA A 78 1.40 3.79 -0.55
C ALA A 78 2.51 4.56 -1.30
N SER A 79 3.74 4.06 -1.38
CA SER A 79 4.87 4.74 -2.05
C SER A 79 5.12 6.16 -1.54
N LEU A 80 5.09 6.36 -0.23
CA LEU A 80 5.24 7.70 0.34
C LEU A 80 6.69 8.15 0.51
N ILE A 81 7.64 7.20 0.59
CA ILE A 81 9.07 7.47 0.76
C ILE A 81 9.63 8.17 -0.49
N THR A 82 10.45 9.19 -0.27
CA THR A 82 11.24 9.86 -1.29
C THR A 82 12.69 10.00 -0.82
N ASP A 83 13.61 10.32 -1.73
CA ASP A 83 15.03 10.56 -1.40
C ASP A 83 15.22 11.66 -0.35
N GLN A 84 14.31 12.62 -0.28
CA GLN A 84 14.38 13.79 0.61
C GLN A 84 13.50 13.66 1.85
N TYR A 85 12.55 12.70 1.88
CA TYR A 85 11.60 12.51 2.96
C TYR A 85 11.40 11.01 3.22
N GLY A 86 12.26 10.46 4.07
CA GLY A 86 12.30 9.06 4.42
C GLY A 86 11.37 8.69 5.58
N PHE A 87 11.34 7.39 5.92
CA PHE A 87 10.50 6.85 6.98
C PHE A 87 10.78 7.48 8.36
N ASP A 88 12.04 7.76 8.70
CA ASP A 88 12.40 8.42 9.97
C ASP A 88 11.71 9.78 10.14
N SER A 89 11.57 10.55 9.05
CA SER A 89 10.84 11.82 9.07
C SER A 89 9.34 11.60 9.23
N MET A 90 8.79 10.56 8.63
CA MET A 90 7.37 10.20 8.73
C MET A 90 7.01 9.66 10.10
N SER A 91 7.85 8.83 10.72
CA SER A 91 7.67 8.35 12.09
C SER A 91 7.62 9.50 13.11
N GLY A 92 8.38 10.57 12.84
CA GLY A 92 8.25 11.82 13.61
C GLY A 92 6.89 12.52 13.46
N GLN A 93 6.20 12.36 12.33
CA GLN A 93 4.84 12.88 12.17
C GLN A 93 3.79 11.96 12.82
N PHE A 94 4.01 10.65 12.81
CA PHE A 94 3.25 9.69 13.59
C PHE A 94 3.23 10.09 15.08
N THR A 95 4.42 10.24 15.67
CA THR A 95 4.56 10.65 17.09
C THR A 95 3.88 11.98 17.38
N LYS A 96 3.95 12.95 16.45
CA LYS A 96 3.30 14.26 16.64
C LYS A 96 1.77 14.19 16.48
N ALA A 97 1.25 13.30 15.67
CA ALA A 97 -0.18 13.09 15.53
C ALA A 97 -0.76 12.43 16.79
N ASN A 98 0.01 11.54 17.42
CA ASN A 98 -0.32 10.86 18.69
C ASN A 98 -0.03 11.69 19.95
N ALA A 99 0.44 12.93 19.83
CA ALA A 99 0.91 13.73 20.99
C ALA A 99 -0.19 14.08 22.02
N GLY A 100 -1.46 13.84 21.71
CA GLY A 100 -2.60 14.04 22.62
C GLY A 100 -2.98 12.79 23.43
N SER A 101 -2.44 11.63 23.10
CA SER A 101 -2.73 10.34 23.71
C SER A 101 -1.55 9.85 24.57
N ASN A 102 -1.82 8.88 25.46
CA ASN A 102 -0.80 8.28 26.34
C ASN A 102 -0.36 6.88 25.84
N ASP A 103 -0.70 6.53 24.62
CA ASP A 103 -0.37 5.25 24.00
C ASP A 103 0.63 5.41 22.84
N THR A 104 0.89 4.33 22.09
CA THR A 104 1.86 4.28 21.00
C THR A 104 1.20 3.91 19.68
N VAL A 105 -0.12 4.02 19.60
CA VAL A 105 -0.94 3.66 18.44
C VAL A 105 -1.74 4.86 17.95
N LEU A 106 -2.16 4.86 16.69
CA LEU A 106 -3.01 5.90 16.13
C LEU A 106 -4.45 5.42 16.04
N GLU A 107 -5.36 6.22 16.55
CA GLU A 107 -6.77 6.14 16.17
C GLU A 107 -6.99 6.77 14.78
N PHE A 108 -8.18 6.55 14.20
CA PHE A 108 -8.47 7.03 12.85
C PHE A 108 -8.32 8.56 12.69
N HIS A 109 -8.72 9.36 13.66
CA HIS A 109 -8.57 10.83 13.61
C HIS A 109 -7.09 11.26 13.67
N GLU A 110 -6.24 10.52 14.38
CA GLU A 110 -4.80 10.76 14.45
C GLU A 110 -4.11 10.33 13.15
N PHE A 111 -4.56 9.23 12.53
CA PHE A 111 -4.14 8.83 11.19
C PHE A 111 -4.43 9.92 10.15
N LEU A 112 -5.62 10.53 10.16
CA LEU A 112 -5.94 11.66 9.28
C LEU A 112 -5.05 12.89 9.57
N THR A 113 -4.84 13.21 10.83
CA THR A 113 -3.91 14.27 11.27
C THR A 113 -2.51 14.01 10.73
N MET A 114 -2.02 12.77 10.86
CA MET A 114 -0.73 12.33 10.34
C MET A 114 -0.66 12.48 8.81
N LEU A 115 -1.68 12.06 8.05
CA LEU A 115 -1.71 12.20 6.59
C LEU A 115 -1.58 13.66 6.14
N VAL A 116 -2.30 14.58 6.77
CA VAL A 116 -2.19 16.03 6.48
C VAL A 116 -0.76 16.52 6.75
N ARG A 117 -0.16 16.11 7.85
CA ARG A 117 1.22 16.49 8.20
C ARG A 117 2.23 15.91 7.21
N ILE A 118 2.14 14.61 6.91
CA ILE A 118 3.03 13.95 5.95
C ILE A 118 2.93 14.61 4.58
N SER A 119 1.72 14.90 4.09
CA SER A 119 1.54 15.52 2.78
C SER A 119 2.28 16.85 2.66
N PHE A 120 2.19 17.71 3.69
CA PHE A 120 2.87 18.99 3.71
C PHE A 120 4.40 18.83 3.76
N PHE A 121 4.93 18.06 4.71
CA PHE A 121 6.38 17.92 4.87
C PHE A 121 7.04 17.12 3.76
N ARG A 122 6.33 16.16 3.16
CA ARG A 122 6.79 15.41 2.00
C ARG A 122 6.93 16.30 0.75
N ALA A 123 5.98 17.20 0.54
CA ALA A 123 6.04 18.17 -0.55
C ALA A 123 7.06 19.30 -0.28
N ASN A 124 7.36 19.57 0.98
CA ASN A 124 8.21 20.65 1.44
C ASN A 124 9.34 20.15 2.37
N PRO A 125 10.23 19.24 1.93
CA PRO A 125 11.20 18.57 2.81
C PRO A 125 12.21 19.55 3.45
N GLN A 126 12.43 20.74 2.84
CA GLN A 126 13.32 21.78 3.36
C GLN A 126 12.62 22.77 4.31
N TYR A 127 11.30 22.58 4.55
CA TYR A 127 10.55 23.47 5.42
C TYR A 127 11.11 23.47 6.85
N GLY A 128 11.42 24.64 7.39
CA GLY A 128 11.95 24.83 8.73
C GLY A 128 13.45 24.51 8.91
N MET A 129 14.15 23.97 7.90
CA MET A 129 15.59 23.70 7.98
C MET A 129 16.47 24.94 7.79
N ARG A 130 15.91 26.04 7.30
CA ARG A 130 16.64 27.29 7.03
C ARG A 130 16.73 28.13 8.29
N LYS A 131 17.88 28.05 8.98
CA LYS A 131 18.23 28.94 10.09
C LYS A 131 19.46 29.76 9.67
N GLY A 132 19.39 31.10 9.82
CA GLY A 132 20.55 31.96 9.76
C GLY A 132 20.53 33.06 8.70
N LYS A 133 21.69 33.69 8.44
CA LYS A 133 21.89 34.85 7.53
C LYS A 133 21.44 34.62 6.08
N ASP A 134 21.24 33.39 5.68
CA ASP A 134 20.76 33.01 4.35
C ASP A 134 19.27 33.29 4.10
N GLN A 135 18.50 33.62 5.15
CA GLN A 135 17.10 34.07 5.03
C GLN A 135 16.94 35.35 4.20
N LYS A 136 17.98 36.19 4.09
CA LYS A 136 17.91 37.44 3.33
C LYS A 136 18.16 37.27 1.83
N ASN A 137 18.77 36.17 1.40
CA ASN A 137 19.06 35.81 0.02
C ASN A 137 18.39 34.49 -0.40
N ALA A 138 17.49 33.93 0.42
CA ALA A 138 16.69 32.79 0.01
C ALA A 138 15.80 33.25 -1.14
N GLU A 139 16.08 32.76 -2.35
CA GLU A 139 15.06 32.68 -3.38
C GLU A 139 13.80 32.19 -2.70
N LYS A 140 12.67 32.86 -2.92
CA LYS A 140 11.37 32.39 -2.45
C LYS A 140 11.17 30.99 -3.04
N PHE A 141 11.51 29.96 -2.27
CA PHE A 141 10.96 28.65 -2.53
C PHE A 141 9.47 28.77 -2.21
N ASP A 142 8.67 28.74 -3.24
CA ASP A 142 7.23 28.66 -3.07
C ASP A 142 6.92 27.28 -2.50
N ASP A 143 6.68 27.24 -1.18
CA ASP A 143 6.22 26.01 -0.54
C ASP A 143 4.93 25.56 -1.21
N VAL A 144 4.79 24.25 -1.46
CA VAL A 144 3.55 23.67 -1.99
C VAL A 144 2.52 23.67 -0.86
N PRO A 145 1.47 24.50 -0.97
CA PRO A 145 0.56 24.70 0.14
C PRO A 145 -0.47 23.55 0.27
N LEU A 146 -1.07 23.44 1.45
CA LEU A 146 -2.34 22.75 1.62
C LEU A 146 -3.48 23.57 0.95
N PRO A 147 -4.50 22.92 0.34
CA PRO A 147 -4.74 21.47 0.30
C PRO A 147 -4.04 20.74 -0.87
N GLY A 148 -3.30 21.45 -1.74
CA GLY A 148 -2.74 20.94 -3.00
C GLY A 148 -1.87 19.70 -2.78
N CYS A 149 -0.89 19.77 -1.87
CA CYS A 149 -0.01 18.63 -1.56
C CYS A 149 -0.77 17.44 -0.95
N LEU A 150 -1.84 17.65 -0.19
CA LEU A 150 -2.69 16.57 0.32
C LEU A 150 -3.45 15.89 -0.81
N SER A 151 -4.12 16.68 -1.67
CA SER A 151 -4.87 16.15 -2.81
C SER A 151 -3.99 15.32 -3.74
N GLU A 152 -2.79 15.83 -4.07
CA GLU A 152 -1.81 15.13 -4.91
C GLU A 152 -1.37 13.81 -4.26
N MET A 153 -0.96 13.84 -2.99
CA MET A 153 -0.53 12.64 -2.27
C MET A 153 -1.64 11.60 -2.19
N LEU A 154 -2.88 12.00 -1.91
CA LEU A 154 -4.01 11.06 -1.87
C LEU A 154 -4.28 10.46 -3.25
N THR A 155 -4.38 11.29 -4.30
CA THR A 155 -4.79 10.84 -5.63
C THR A 155 -3.70 10.01 -6.33
N GLU A 156 -2.44 10.39 -6.17
CA GLU A 156 -1.35 9.76 -6.92
C GLU A 156 -0.63 8.64 -6.16
N LYS A 157 -0.74 8.62 -4.83
CA LYS A 157 0.01 7.69 -3.98
C LYS A 157 -0.89 6.82 -3.11
N VAL A 158 -1.69 7.41 -2.24
CA VAL A 158 -2.44 6.64 -1.23
C VAL A 158 -3.55 5.82 -1.87
N LEU A 159 -4.50 6.47 -2.54
CA LEU A 159 -5.69 5.79 -3.07
C LEU A 159 -5.38 4.71 -4.13
N PRO A 160 -4.43 4.89 -5.07
CA PRO A 160 -4.15 3.86 -6.05
C PRO A 160 -3.30 2.70 -5.53
N ASN A 161 -2.51 2.88 -4.47
CA ASN A 161 -1.53 1.89 -4.03
C ASN A 161 -1.91 1.17 -2.73
N ALA A 162 -2.44 1.89 -1.74
CA ALA A 162 -2.80 1.30 -0.46
C ALA A 162 -3.93 0.26 -0.61
N ARG A 163 -3.84 -0.83 0.16
CA ARG A 163 -4.92 -1.83 0.21
C ARG A 163 -6.09 -1.33 1.07
N THR A 164 -7.26 -1.87 0.76
CA THR A 164 -8.51 -1.63 1.48
C THR A 164 -8.88 -2.83 2.35
N ASP A 165 -9.77 -2.66 3.31
CA ASP A 165 -10.28 -3.75 4.16
C ASP A 165 -11.10 -4.79 3.37
N THR A 166 -11.52 -4.46 2.14
CA THR A 166 -12.20 -5.37 1.21
C THR A 166 -11.26 -6.18 0.32
N TYR A 167 -9.94 -5.89 0.36
CA TYR A 167 -8.90 -6.48 -0.50
C TYR A 167 -9.01 -8.01 -0.64
N ALA A 168 -9.10 -8.72 0.50
CA ALA A 168 -9.16 -10.18 0.50
C ALA A 168 -10.45 -10.72 -0.11
N GLN A 169 -11.58 -10.12 0.24
CA GLN A 169 -12.90 -10.51 -0.23
C GLN A 169 -13.09 -10.22 -1.71
N GLU A 170 -12.79 -9.01 -2.15
CA GLU A 170 -12.91 -8.60 -3.56
C GLU A 170 -12.14 -9.53 -4.49
N PHE A 171 -10.89 -9.86 -4.15
CA PHE A 171 -10.11 -10.80 -4.96
C PHE A 171 -10.78 -12.17 -5.04
N THR A 172 -11.24 -12.72 -3.91
CA THR A 172 -11.84 -14.05 -3.85
C THR A 172 -13.16 -14.12 -4.62
N GLU A 173 -13.96 -13.05 -4.59
CA GLU A 173 -15.28 -13.01 -5.22
C GLU A 173 -15.21 -12.62 -6.70
N THR A 174 -14.27 -11.76 -7.10
CA THR A 174 -14.28 -11.15 -8.44
C THR A 174 -13.14 -11.63 -9.33
N THR A 175 -11.95 -11.86 -8.80
CA THR A 175 -10.75 -12.13 -9.59
C THR A 175 -10.40 -13.62 -9.63
N LEU A 176 -10.37 -14.26 -8.47
CA LEU A 176 -10.02 -15.67 -8.39
C LEU A 176 -10.92 -16.59 -9.25
N PRO A 177 -12.25 -16.37 -9.36
CA PRO A 177 -13.13 -17.22 -10.17
C PRO A 177 -13.00 -17.03 -11.68
N LEU A 178 -12.24 -16.05 -12.15
CA LEU A 178 -12.08 -15.80 -13.58
C LEU A 178 -11.49 -17.03 -14.31
N PRO A 179 -12.07 -17.43 -15.45
CA PRO A 179 -11.60 -18.62 -16.19
C PRO A 179 -10.13 -18.56 -16.57
N GLU A 180 -9.60 -17.40 -16.93
CA GLU A 180 -8.19 -17.20 -17.26
C GLU A 180 -7.27 -17.36 -16.06
N VAL A 181 -7.71 -16.98 -14.84
CA VAL A 181 -6.95 -17.17 -13.60
C VAL A 181 -6.92 -18.65 -13.24
N GLN A 182 -8.09 -19.31 -13.30
CA GLN A 182 -8.19 -20.75 -13.03
C GLN A 182 -7.39 -21.58 -14.03
N ALA A 183 -7.38 -21.21 -15.30
CA ALA A 183 -6.59 -21.86 -16.33
C ALA A 183 -5.08 -21.69 -16.09
N ALA A 184 -4.64 -20.49 -15.73
CA ALA A 184 -3.23 -20.21 -15.41
C ALA A 184 -2.73 -21.05 -14.23
N LEU A 185 -3.51 -21.12 -13.14
CA LEU A 185 -3.18 -21.94 -11.97
C LEU A 185 -3.23 -23.44 -12.29
N GLY A 186 -4.27 -23.88 -12.99
CA GLY A 186 -4.47 -25.30 -13.36
C GLY A 186 -3.39 -25.85 -14.28
N GLY A 187 -2.80 -25.01 -15.12
CA GLY A 187 -1.71 -25.39 -16.03
C GLY A 187 -0.38 -25.69 -15.35
N GLN A 188 -0.19 -25.31 -14.09
CA GLN A 188 1.09 -25.37 -13.37
C GLN A 188 1.03 -26.18 -12.06
N LEU A 189 -0.03 -26.98 -11.85
CA LEU A 189 -0.25 -27.66 -10.56
C LEU A 189 0.89 -28.58 -10.14
N GLU A 190 1.52 -29.29 -11.06
CA GLU A 190 2.63 -30.19 -10.77
C GLU A 190 3.88 -29.40 -10.32
N GLN A 191 4.21 -28.33 -11.03
CA GLN A 191 5.32 -27.44 -10.68
C GLN A 191 5.07 -26.75 -9.33
N LEU A 192 3.83 -26.35 -9.05
CA LEU A 192 3.43 -25.75 -7.78
C LEU A 192 3.54 -26.73 -6.61
N SER A 193 3.18 -27.99 -6.83
CA SER A 193 3.37 -29.03 -5.81
C SER A 193 4.84 -29.23 -5.48
N THR A 194 5.68 -29.32 -6.51
CA THR A 194 7.14 -29.46 -6.35
C THR A 194 7.74 -28.23 -5.66
N PHE A 195 7.31 -27.03 -6.05
CA PHE A 195 7.74 -25.79 -5.42
C PHE A 195 7.33 -25.74 -3.93
N TYR A 196 6.10 -26.11 -3.62
CA TYR A 196 5.62 -26.15 -2.23
C TYR A 196 6.46 -27.10 -1.35
N GLU A 197 6.72 -28.34 -1.82
CA GLU A 197 7.53 -29.32 -1.09
C GLU A 197 8.95 -28.79 -0.83
N MET A 198 9.54 -28.13 -1.81
CA MET A 198 10.88 -27.56 -1.71
C MET A 198 10.90 -26.41 -0.68
N VAL A 199 9.98 -25.45 -0.78
CA VAL A 199 9.99 -24.24 0.05
C VAL A 199 9.52 -24.51 1.46
N SER A 200 8.51 -25.39 1.64
CA SER A 200 8.05 -25.79 2.99
C SER A 200 9.05 -26.67 3.73
N ALA A 201 10.12 -27.15 3.04
CA ALA A 201 11.11 -28.07 3.59
C ALA A 201 10.46 -29.34 4.19
N GLY A 202 9.41 -29.84 3.54
CA GLY A 202 8.66 -31.04 3.95
C GLY A 202 7.71 -30.80 5.15
N ARG A 203 7.47 -29.58 5.54
CA ARG A 203 6.46 -29.24 6.56
C ARG A 203 5.06 -29.28 5.98
N SER A 204 4.06 -29.53 6.83
CA SER A 204 2.65 -29.55 6.43
C SER A 204 2.09 -28.17 6.06
N HIS A 205 2.71 -27.10 6.54
CA HIS A 205 2.32 -25.73 6.26
C HIS A 205 3.55 -24.93 5.86
N LEU A 206 3.44 -24.14 4.80
CA LEU A 206 4.42 -23.15 4.40
C LEU A 206 4.31 -21.94 5.32
N GLN A 207 5.40 -21.55 5.96
CA GLN A 207 5.43 -20.41 6.89
C GLN A 207 5.69 -19.11 6.13
N LEU A 208 5.32 -17.96 6.74
CA LEU A 208 5.50 -16.64 6.14
C LEU A 208 6.97 -16.36 5.80
N ASP A 209 7.89 -16.65 6.73
CA ASP A 209 9.32 -16.45 6.53
C ASP A 209 9.86 -17.25 5.32
N GLN A 210 9.40 -18.47 5.14
CA GLN A 210 9.76 -19.31 3.99
C GLN A 210 9.19 -18.74 2.67
N TRP A 211 7.97 -18.22 2.69
CA TRP A 211 7.37 -17.54 1.54
C TRP A 211 8.16 -16.28 1.16
N MET A 212 8.45 -15.42 2.14
CA MET A 212 9.23 -14.19 1.94
C MET A 212 10.64 -14.49 1.41
N GLU A 213 11.32 -15.51 1.96
CA GLU A 213 12.62 -15.97 1.49
C GLU A 213 12.56 -16.49 0.04
N ALA A 214 11.51 -17.24 -0.32
CA ALA A 214 11.33 -17.73 -1.67
C ALA A 214 11.18 -16.57 -2.68
N LEU A 215 10.41 -15.54 -2.36
CA LEU A 215 10.26 -14.35 -3.19
C LEU A 215 11.56 -13.53 -3.28
N SER A 216 12.25 -13.35 -2.15
CA SER A 216 13.52 -12.61 -2.08
C SER A 216 14.61 -13.30 -2.87
N SER A 217 14.73 -14.64 -2.76
CA SER A 217 15.73 -15.43 -3.50
C SER A 217 15.56 -15.37 -5.03
N LYS A 218 14.35 -15.08 -5.48
CA LYS A 218 14.01 -14.88 -6.90
C LYS A 218 14.04 -13.41 -7.32
N LEU A 219 14.44 -12.49 -6.43
CA LEU A 219 14.49 -11.05 -6.66
C LEU A 219 13.13 -10.45 -7.04
N LEU A 220 12.03 -11.03 -6.54
CA LEU A 220 10.66 -10.62 -6.91
C LEU A 220 10.18 -9.37 -6.16
N PHE A 221 10.86 -8.98 -5.07
CA PHE A 221 10.64 -7.66 -4.47
C PHE A 221 11.35 -6.59 -5.29
N SER A 222 10.58 -5.88 -6.08
CA SER A 222 11.08 -4.92 -7.05
C SER A 222 10.14 -3.73 -7.20
N ASP A 223 10.68 -2.63 -7.68
CA ASP A 223 9.93 -1.45 -8.12
C ASP A 223 10.57 -0.97 -9.43
N LEU A 224 10.09 -1.54 -10.54
CA LEU A 224 10.65 -1.35 -11.87
C LEU A 224 9.64 -0.67 -12.78
N THR A 225 10.13 0.21 -13.64
CA THR A 225 9.34 0.74 -14.76
C THR A 225 9.85 0.13 -16.06
N ILE A 226 9.00 -0.66 -16.71
CA ILE A 226 9.29 -1.38 -17.94
C ILE A 226 8.31 -0.93 -19.01
N ASP A 227 8.81 -0.38 -20.12
CA ASP A 227 7.99 0.16 -21.22
C ASP A 227 6.88 1.13 -20.75
N GLY A 228 7.19 1.95 -19.72
CA GLY A 228 6.25 2.91 -19.13
C GLY A 228 5.26 2.32 -18.12
N TYR A 229 5.28 1.02 -17.87
CA TYR A 229 4.44 0.35 -16.88
C TYR A 229 5.21 0.05 -15.59
N VAL A 230 4.55 0.26 -14.44
CA VAL A 230 5.15 -0.04 -13.13
C VAL A 230 4.87 -1.49 -12.75
N CYS A 231 5.96 -2.26 -12.59
CA CYS A 231 5.99 -3.57 -11.96
C CYS A 231 6.49 -3.41 -10.54
N ARG A 232 5.64 -3.66 -9.55
CA ARG A 232 6.03 -3.44 -8.16
C ARG A 232 5.45 -4.50 -7.23
N LEU A 233 6.32 -5.13 -6.45
CA LEU A 233 5.94 -5.97 -5.33
C LEU A 233 6.72 -5.56 -4.10
N THR A 234 6.01 -5.30 -3.01
CA THR A 234 6.58 -4.96 -1.72
C THR A 234 6.41 -6.10 -0.72
N GLU A 235 7.24 -6.12 0.32
CA GLU A 235 7.10 -7.10 1.40
C GLU A 235 5.71 -7.04 2.07
N PRO A 236 5.14 -5.86 2.41
CA PRO A 236 3.78 -5.77 2.94
C PRO A 236 2.71 -6.38 2.04
N GLN A 237 2.81 -6.21 0.70
CA GLN A 237 1.87 -6.83 -0.24
C GLN A 237 1.97 -8.36 -0.21
N ALA A 238 3.17 -8.91 -0.22
CA ALA A 238 3.37 -10.36 -0.14
C ALA A 238 2.90 -10.95 1.20
N LYS A 239 3.12 -10.25 2.31
CA LYS A 239 2.61 -10.57 3.65
C LYS A 239 1.08 -10.56 3.67
N ALA A 240 0.46 -9.52 3.11
CA ALA A 240 -1.00 -9.41 3.01
C ALA A 240 -1.61 -10.52 2.15
N ALA A 241 -1.01 -10.82 0.99
CA ALA A 241 -1.44 -11.92 0.13
C ALA A 241 -1.35 -13.27 0.83
N PHE A 242 -0.30 -13.52 1.60
CA PHE A 242 -0.10 -14.72 2.39
C PHE A 242 -1.22 -14.88 3.44
N TYR A 243 -1.42 -13.87 4.29
CA TYR A 243 -2.43 -13.94 5.35
C TYR A 243 -3.86 -14.00 4.80
N ALA A 244 -4.15 -13.31 3.71
CA ALA A 244 -5.46 -13.34 3.06
C ALA A 244 -5.76 -14.67 2.34
N SER A 245 -4.76 -15.53 2.14
CA SER A 245 -4.91 -16.83 1.46
C SER A 245 -4.94 -18.00 2.44
N ALA A 246 -4.39 -17.86 3.64
CA ALA A 246 -4.36 -18.89 4.67
C ALA A 246 -5.71 -18.97 5.39
N ALA A 247 -6.33 -20.14 5.42
CA ALA A 247 -7.53 -20.38 6.24
C ALA A 247 -7.27 -20.20 7.74
N THR A 248 -6.04 -20.51 8.17
CA THR A 248 -5.57 -20.27 9.54
C THR A 248 -4.21 -19.55 9.47
N PRO A 249 -4.20 -18.21 9.45
CA PRO A 249 -2.98 -17.42 9.23
C PRO A 249 -1.82 -17.77 10.17
N ALA A 250 -2.09 -18.06 11.44
CA ALA A 250 -1.09 -18.46 12.43
C ALA A 250 -0.43 -19.82 12.15
N SER A 251 -1.08 -20.69 11.34
CA SER A 251 -0.56 -22.01 10.99
C SER A 251 0.28 -22.02 9.72
N GLY A 252 0.14 -21.00 8.88
CA GLY A 252 0.75 -20.93 7.55
C GLY A 252 -0.17 -21.47 6.44
N LEU A 253 0.34 -21.52 5.21
CA LEU A 253 -0.41 -21.96 4.03
C LEU A 253 -0.37 -23.48 3.87
N LEU A 254 -1.51 -24.05 3.55
CA LEU A 254 -1.64 -25.43 3.05
C LEU A 254 -1.27 -25.51 1.55
N PRO A 255 -0.98 -26.71 0.99
CA PRO A 255 -0.66 -26.88 -0.42
C PRO A 255 -1.72 -26.32 -1.39
N ASP A 256 -3.00 -26.45 -1.07
CA ASP A 256 -4.13 -25.96 -1.86
C ASP A 256 -4.39 -24.45 -1.71
N GLU A 257 -3.81 -23.81 -0.70
CA GLU A 257 -3.89 -22.36 -0.47
C GLU A 257 -2.75 -21.58 -1.20
N LEU A 258 -1.62 -22.26 -1.49
CA LEU A 258 -0.50 -21.63 -2.19
C LEU A 258 -0.87 -21.06 -3.57
N PRO A 259 -1.65 -21.74 -4.44
CA PRO A 259 -2.08 -21.16 -5.71
C PRO A 259 -2.85 -19.85 -5.55
N VAL A 260 -3.70 -19.73 -4.51
CA VAL A 260 -4.45 -18.51 -4.22
C VAL A 260 -3.51 -17.38 -3.80
N CYS A 261 -2.53 -17.67 -2.94
CA CYS A 261 -1.51 -16.71 -2.51
C CYS A 261 -0.69 -16.20 -3.72
N ILE A 262 -0.28 -17.10 -4.59
CA ILE A 262 0.45 -16.76 -5.83
C ILE A 262 -0.39 -15.85 -6.72
N ALA A 263 -1.66 -16.18 -6.95
CA ALA A 263 -2.53 -15.37 -7.80
C ALA A 263 -2.77 -13.96 -7.23
N ARG A 264 -2.92 -13.82 -5.91
CA ARG A 264 -2.99 -12.49 -5.24
C ARG A 264 -1.70 -11.72 -5.45
N THR A 265 -0.56 -12.32 -5.13
CA THR A 265 0.77 -11.70 -5.26
C THR A 265 1.04 -11.26 -6.70
N ALA A 266 0.64 -12.08 -7.69
CA ALA A 266 0.74 -11.75 -9.11
C ALA A 266 -0.09 -10.51 -9.48
N CYS A 267 -1.32 -10.44 -9.00
CA CYS A 267 -2.20 -9.29 -9.24
C CYS A 267 -1.66 -8.01 -8.60
N ASP A 268 -1.05 -8.10 -7.43
CA ASP A 268 -0.41 -6.98 -6.77
C ASP A 268 0.83 -6.52 -7.55
N LYS A 269 1.73 -7.44 -7.90
CA LYS A 269 2.96 -7.13 -8.63
C LYS A 269 2.71 -6.43 -9.96
N TYR A 270 1.77 -6.95 -10.74
CA TYR A 270 1.43 -6.41 -12.06
C TYR A 270 0.18 -5.51 -12.04
N LYS A 271 -0.16 -4.91 -10.88
CA LYS A 271 -1.36 -4.08 -10.70
C LYS A 271 -1.45 -2.98 -11.76
N HIS A 272 -0.35 -2.30 -12.03
CA HIS A 272 -0.27 -1.15 -12.93
C HIS A 272 0.14 -1.50 -14.38
N VAL A 273 0.23 -2.79 -14.72
CA VAL A 273 0.52 -3.25 -16.08
C VAL A 273 -0.80 -3.56 -16.79
N SER A 274 -1.41 -2.53 -17.35
CA SER A 274 -2.75 -2.61 -17.96
C SER A 274 -2.87 -3.55 -19.18
N PRO A 275 -1.82 -3.81 -19.99
CA PRO A 275 -1.90 -4.79 -21.08
C PRO A 275 -2.06 -6.24 -20.62
N LEU A 276 -1.65 -6.57 -19.39
CA LEU A 276 -1.83 -7.90 -18.82
C LEU A 276 -3.24 -8.07 -18.26
N ASN A 277 -4.02 -9.03 -18.77
CA ASN A 277 -5.22 -9.50 -18.08
C ASN A 277 -4.84 -10.31 -16.84
N TYR A 278 -5.81 -10.67 -16.00
CA TYR A 278 -5.53 -11.37 -14.74
C TYR A 278 -4.85 -12.74 -14.94
N GLY A 279 -5.23 -13.50 -15.96
CA GLY A 279 -4.57 -14.76 -16.31
C GLY A 279 -3.11 -14.57 -16.70
N ALA A 280 -2.82 -13.58 -17.54
CA ALA A 280 -1.47 -13.24 -17.95
C ALA A 280 -0.59 -12.75 -16.78
N LYS A 281 -1.15 -11.99 -15.83
CA LYS A 281 -0.46 -11.60 -14.58
C LYS A 281 -0.04 -12.84 -13.78
N VAL A 282 -0.97 -13.79 -13.61
CA VAL A 282 -0.70 -15.04 -12.87
C VAL A 282 0.33 -15.88 -13.58
N THR A 283 0.20 -16.09 -14.90
CA THR A 283 1.16 -16.87 -15.70
C THR A 283 2.55 -16.24 -15.64
N GLY A 284 2.65 -14.91 -15.86
CA GLY A 284 3.92 -14.20 -15.82
C GLY A 284 4.59 -14.28 -14.44
N PHE A 285 3.83 -14.12 -13.38
CA PHE A 285 4.38 -14.25 -12.02
C PHE A 285 4.86 -15.68 -11.72
N LEU A 286 4.11 -16.69 -12.17
CA LEU A 286 4.52 -18.10 -12.05
C LEU A 286 5.83 -18.36 -12.78
N SER A 287 5.98 -17.86 -14.00
CA SER A 287 7.21 -17.96 -14.78
C SER A 287 8.40 -17.31 -14.06
N ASN A 288 8.21 -16.12 -13.47
CA ASN A 288 9.23 -15.45 -12.64
C ASN A 288 9.58 -16.28 -11.39
N LEU A 289 8.57 -16.78 -10.68
CA LEU A 289 8.74 -17.56 -9.44
C LEU A 289 9.49 -18.87 -9.70
N LEU A 290 9.20 -19.53 -10.83
CA LEU A 290 9.87 -20.76 -11.26
C LEU A 290 11.24 -20.49 -11.91
N GLY A 291 11.54 -19.23 -12.26
CA GLY A 291 12.81 -18.82 -12.85
C GLY A 291 12.91 -19.11 -14.35
N GLU A 292 11.79 -19.15 -15.04
CA GLU A 292 11.70 -19.37 -16.49
C GLU A 292 11.92 -18.08 -17.27
N ASP A 293 11.21 -17.00 -16.86
CA ASP A 293 11.30 -15.64 -17.41
C ASP A 293 11.56 -14.63 -16.29
N ASP A 294 12.01 -13.43 -16.62
CA ASP A 294 12.04 -12.30 -15.71
C ASP A 294 10.88 -11.32 -15.95
N GLU A 295 10.81 -10.27 -15.15
CA GLU A 295 9.74 -9.27 -15.20
C GLU A 295 9.73 -8.49 -16.51
N GLU A 296 10.91 -8.22 -17.07
CA GLU A 296 11.07 -7.50 -18.34
C GLU A 296 10.48 -8.34 -19.48
N ASP A 297 10.79 -9.62 -19.53
CA ASP A 297 10.25 -10.53 -20.55
C ASP A 297 8.71 -10.58 -20.50
N VAL A 298 8.13 -10.69 -19.31
CA VAL A 298 6.66 -10.74 -19.11
C VAL A 298 5.99 -9.46 -19.61
N VAL A 299 6.51 -8.29 -19.26
CA VAL A 299 5.91 -7.02 -19.66
C VAL A 299 6.09 -6.76 -21.15
N LEU A 300 7.30 -6.98 -21.68
CA LEU A 300 7.58 -6.75 -23.10
C LEU A 300 6.78 -7.68 -24.01
N ALA A 301 6.57 -8.93 -23.60
CA ALA A 301 5.69 -9.85 -24.33
C ALA A 301 4.24 -9.34 -24.43
N ALA A 302 3.75 -8.64 -23.39
CA ALA A 302 2.40 -8.09 -23.37
C ALA A 302 2.27 -6.75 -24.13
N THR A 303 3.34 -5.95 -24.22
CA THR A 303 3.35 -4.63 -24.86
C THR A 303 3.82 -4.68 -26.33
N GLY A 304 4.30 -5.83 -26.81
CA GLY A 304 4.89 -5.98 -28.14
C GLY A 304 6.29 -5.40 -28.25
N GLY A 305 6.94 -5.14 -27.12
CA GLY A 305 8.34 -4.71 -27.06
C GLY A 305 9.31 -5.83 -27.47
N ALA A 306 10.50 -5.47 -27.91
CA ALA A 306 11.56 -6.44 -28.17
C ALA A 306 12.33 -6.68 -26.85
N SER A 307 12.45 -7.95 -26.43
CA SER A 307 13.32 -8.32 -25.31
C SER A 307 14.76 -7.87 -25.61
N SER A 308 15.40 -7.26 -24.62
CA SER A 308 16.78 -6.79 -24.71
C SER A 308 17.80 -7.92 -24.52
N LYS A 309 17.34 -9.16 -24.31
CA LYS A 309 18.23 -10.31 -24.15
C LYS A 309 18.87 -10.70 -25.50
N PRO A 310 20.20 -10.86 -25.52
CA PRO A 310 20.94 -11.30 -26.72
C PRO A 310 20.66 -12.76 -27.10
#